data_3e503535415a80af6e0a39067a3bb2a6
#
_entry.id   3e503535415a80af6e0a39067a3bb2a6
#
_cell.length_a   1.000
_cell.length_b   1.000
_cell.length_c   1.000
_cell.angle_alpha   90.00
_cell.angle_beta   90.00
_cell.angle_gamma   90.00
#
_symmetry.space_group_name_H-M   'P 1'
#
loop_
_entity.id
_entity.type
_entity.pdbx_description
1 polymer ?
#
loop_
_entity_poly.entity_id
_entity_poly.type
_entity_poly.pdbx_seq_one_letter_code
_entity_poly.pdbx_strand_id
1 'polypeptide(L)'
;IATYSPGKNISANDIKDNLKDLLDAHRRYYGGTLPADRYSFIMYFTDDQKMMGIGGALEHNMSSFYFFPDVPKSYLSETIDYLMKICSHEFYHIITPLNLHAEQIGNFDFNNPQMSEHLWLYEGVTEYNAHYIPLKEGLTPLTQFINTFKEKMESSMNYDDKLPFTELSKGALNKYASQYLNVYQKGALIGMCLDILIRSETN
;
A
#
# COMPACT_ATOMS: atom_id res chain seq x y z
N ILE A 1 14.39 8.59 -6.76
CA ILE A 1 13.06 8.93 -7.30
C ILE A 1 13.20 9.26 -8.77
N ALA A 2 12.37 8.66 -9.62
CA ALA A 2 12.20 9.02 -11.02
C ALA A 2 10.72 9.40 -11.24
N THR A 3 10.49 10.56 -11.88
CA THR A 3 9.12 11.03 -12.18
C THR A 3 9.01 11.41 -13.64
N TYR A 4 7.88 11.08 -14.26
CA TYR A 4 7.45 11.59 -15.54
C TYR A 4 6.05 12.20 -15.36
N SER A 5 5.89 13.46 -15.75
CA SER A 5 4.63 14.22 -15.74
C SER A 5 4.61 15.07 -17.00
N PRO A 6 3.74 14.76 -18.00
CA PRO A 6 3.71 15.50 -19.26
C PRO A 6 3.32 16.97 -19.07
N GLY A 7 2.42 17.27 -18.14
CA GLY A 7 2.04 18.63 -17.77
C GLY A 7 3.04 19.34 -16.85
N LYS A 8 4.12 18.66 -16.43
CA LYS A 8 5.07 19.16 -15.42
C LYS A 8 4.40 19.62 -14.12
N ASN A 9 3.29 18.95 -13.77
CA ASN A 9 2.49 19.25 -12.59
C ASN A 9 3.14 18.76 -11.31
N ILE A 10 3.93 17.68 -11.39
CA ILE A 10 4.65 17.10 -10.26
C ILE A 10 6.05 16.62 -10.69
N SER A 11 7.02 16.79 -9.82
CA SER A 11 8.42 16.40 -10.03
C SER A 11 8.99 15.66 -8.82
N ALA A 12 10.13 15.00 -9.00
CA ALA A 12 10.85 14.36 -7.89
C ALA A 12 11.21 15.35 -6.77
N ASN A 13 11.45 16.63 -7.10
CA ASN A 13 11.75 17.65 -6.09
C ASN A 13 10.54 18.03 -5.23
N ASP A 14 9.33 17.92 -5.77
CA ASP A 14 8.11 18.24 -5.02
C ASP A 14 7.80 17.20 -3.93
N ILE A 15 8.25 15.95 -4.12
CA ILE A 15 7.93 14.81 -3.24
C ILE A 15 9.10 14.34 -2.37
N LYS A 16 10.34 14.74 -2.67
CA LYS A 16 11.56 14.16 -2.05
C LYS A 16 11.61 14.32 -0.54
N ASP A 17 11.17 15.45 0.00
CA ASP A 17 11.28 15.75 1.43
C ASP A 17 10.23 14.94 2.20
N ASN A 18 8.99 14.86 1.70
CA ASN A 18 7.94 14.02 2.28
C ASN A 18 8.33 12.53 2.23
N LEU A 19 8.90 12.09 1.11
CA LEU A 19 9.36 10.70 0.97
C LEU A 19 10.54 10.41 1.90
N LYS A 20 11.44 11.37 2.09
CA LYS A 20 12.55 11.23 3.05
C LYS A 20 12.01 11.07 4.47
N ASP A 21 11.07 11.90 4.89
CA ASP A 21 10.47 11.84 6.23
C ASP A 21 9.74 10.50 6.44
N LEU A 22 9.03 10.03 5.41
CA LEU A 22 8.40 8.70 5.41
C LEU A 22 9.42 7.57 5.58
N LEU A 23 10.51 7.57 4.82
CA LEU A 23 11.56 6.56 4.92
C LEU A 23 12.31 6.63 6.25
N ASP A 24 12.50 7.83 6.80
CA ASP A 24 13.07 8.01 8.14
C ASP A 24 12.15 7.44 9.22
N ALA A 25 10.82 7.55 9.07
CA ALA A 25 9.84 6.89 9.93
C ALA A 25 9.94 5.36 9.83
N HIS A 26 9.94 4.81 8.62
CA HIS A 26 10.14 3.38 8.41
C HIS A 26 11.46 2.88 9.01
N ARG A 27 12.56 3.63 8.85
CA ARG A 27 13.86 3.29 9.44
C ARG A 27 13.78 3.22 10.97
N ARG A 28 13.17 4.20 11.63
CA ARG A 28 12.99 4.17 13.10
C ARG A 28 12.14 2.99 13.53
N TYR A 29 11.05 2.73 12.80
CA TYR A 29 10.16 1.60 13.06
C TYR A 29 10.88 0.24 12.99
N TYR A 30 11.79 0.08 12.01
CA TYR A 30 12.60 -1.13 11.84
C TYR A 30 13.86 -1.18 12.72
N GLY A 31 13.96 -0.34 13.76
CA GLY A 31 15.08 -0.38 14.70
C GLY A 31 16.36 0.28 14.21
N GLY A 32 16.25 1.24 13.27
CA GLY A 32 17.35 2.08 12.80
C GLY A 32 17.94 1.72 11.45
N THR A 33 17.54 0.59 10.85
CA THR A 33 18.02 0.15 9.54
C THR A 33 16.87 -0.09 8.60
N LEU A 34 16.96 0.37 7.35
CA LEU A 34 15.99 0.03 6.31
C LEU A 34 16.26 -1.40 5.78
N PRO A 35 15.22 -2.12 5.33
CA PRO A 35 15.35 -3.48 4.82
C PRO A 35 16.00 -3.54 3.43
N ALA A 36 16.41 -2.40 2.85
CA ALA A 36 17.08 -2.30 1.56
C ALA A 36 18.11 -1.17 1.59
N ASP A 37 19.31 -1.44 1.06
CA ASP A 37 20.38 -0.44 0.90
C ASP A 37 20.06 0.60 -0.18
N ARG A 38 19.27 0.19 -1.16
CA ARG A 38 18.84 1.02 -2.29
C ARG A 38 17.42 0.64 -2.69
N TYR A 39 16.57 1.66 -2.90
CA TYR A 39 15.22 1.50 -3.41
C TYR A 39 14.87 2.58 -4.42
N SER A 40 14.12 2.24 -5.47
CA SER A 40 13.73 3.17 -6.54
C SER A 40 12.22 3.36 -6.55
N PHE A 41 11.77 4.60 -6.40
CA PHE A 41 10.37 5.01 -6.61
C PHE A 41 10.26 5.55 -8.04
N ILE A 42 9.48 4.88 -8.90
CA ILE A 42 9.32 5.19 -10.32
C ILE A 42 7.87 5.62 -10.55
N MET A 43 7.65 6.90 -10.79
CA MET A 43 6.32 7.50 -10.89
C MET A 43 6.04 8.01 -12.29
N TYR A 44 5.03 7.44 -12.90
CA TYR A 44 4.55 7.83 -14.22
C TYR A 44 3.17 8.44 -14.11
N PHE A 45 3.05 9.70 -14.48
CA PHE A 45 1.77 10.41 -14.57
C PHE A 45 1.35 10.52 -16.02
N THR A 46 0.05 10.34 -16.30
CA THR A 46 -0.50 10.36 -17.66
C THR A 46 -1.56 11.43 -17.82
N ASP A 47 -1.55 12.11 -18.95
CA ASP A 47 -2.61 13.02 -19.40
C ASP A 47 -3.55 12.38 -20.45
N ASP A 48 -3.37 11.08 -20.74
CA ASP A 48 -4.26 10.34 -21.65
C ASP A 48 -5.65 10.21 -21.05
N GLN A 49 -6.63 10.85 -21.69
CA GLN A 49 -8.03 10.88 -21.24
C GLN A 49 -8.66 9.47 -21.13
N LYS A 50 -8.16 8.48 -21.89
CA LYS A 50 -8.62 7.10 -21.81
C LYS A 50 -8.15 6.39 -20.54
N MET A 51 -7.10 6.92 -19.92
CA MET A 51 -6.49 6.39 -18.70
C MET A 51 -6.91 7.19 -17.45
N MET A 52 -7.71 8.25 -17.62
CA MET A 52 -8.22 9.03 -16.48
C MET A 52 -9.10 8.15 -15.58
N GLY A 53 -8.82 8.18 -14.28
CA GLY A 53 -9.48 7.32 -13.30
C GLY A 53 -8.85 5.92 -13.15
N ILE A 54 -7.85 5.58 -13.95
CA ILE A 54 -7.03 4.39 -13.75
C ILE A 54 -5.78 4.82 -12.99
N GLY A 55 -5.51 4.13 -11.90
CA GLY A 55 -4.31 4.39 -11.10
C GLY A 55 -3.98 3.20 -10.23
N GLY A 56 -2.73 3.07 -9.85
CA GLY A 56 -2.25 2.03 -8.97
C GLY A 56 -0.74 2.07 -8.80
N ALA A 57 -0.26 1.18 -7.97
CA ALA A 57 1.16 0.96 -7.78
C ALA A 57 1.44 -0.54 -7.74
N LEU A 58 2.69 -0.89 -7.90
CA LEU A 58 3.16 -2.27 -7.87
C LEU A 58 4.57 -2.33 -7.30
N GLU A 59 4.72 -3.17 -6.31
CA GLU A 59 6.01 -3.49 -5.71
C GLU A 59 6.88 -4.33 -6.64
N HIS A 60 8.18 -4.14 -6.50
CA HIS A 60 9.23 -4.99 -7.06
C HIS A 60 10.34 -5.14 -6.03
N ASN A 61 11.29 -6.04 -6.28
CA ASN A 61 12.33 -6.41 -5.31
C ASN A 61 13.05 -5.19 -4.66
N MET A 62 13.48 -4.21 -5.48
CA MET A 62 14.18 -2.99 -5.01
C MET A 62 13.59 -1.73 -5.61
N SER A 63 12.32 -1.76 -5.99
CA SER A 63 11.62 -0.62 -6.55
C SER A 63 10.11 -0.79 -6.45
N SER A 64 9.40 0.32 -6.63
CA SER A 64 7.97 0.34 -6.87
C SER A 64 7.63 1.25 -8.04
N PHE A 65 6.63 0.85 -8.80
CA PHE A 65 6.13 1.60 -9.94
C PHE A 65 4.76 2.17 -9.61
N TYR A 66 4.55 3.43 -9.96
CA TYR A 66 3.33 4.19 -9.69
C TYR A 66 2.78 4.73 -11.00
N PHE A 67 1.52 4.47 -11.28
CA PHE A 67 0.81 4.98 -12.46
C PHE A 67 -0.42 5.75 -12.00
N PHE A 68 -0.48 7.06 -12.32
CA PHE A 68 -1.59 7.93 -11.92
C PHE A 68 -1.89 8.98 -12.99
N PRO A 69 -3.11 9.57 -12.98
CA PRO A 69 -3.41 10.75 -13.78
C PRO A 69 -2.51 11.93 -13.42
N ASP A 70 -2.09 12.69 -14.45
CA ASP A 70 -1.35 13.95 -14.28
C ASP A 70 -2.33 15.08 -13.97
N VAL A 71 -2.62 15.26 -12.69
CA VAL A 71 -3.58 16.27 -12.21
C VAL A 71 -2.97 17.67 -12.17
N PRO A 72 -3.78 18.74 -12.30
CA PRO A 72 -3.30 20.12 -12.23
C PRO A 72 -2.53 20.42 -10.94
N LYS A 73 -1.51 21.28 -11.05
CA LYS A 73 -0.63 21.66 -9.93
C LYS A 73 -1.36 22.27 -8.73
N SER A 74 -2.60 22.75 -8.92
CA SER A 74 -3.45 23.20 -7.81
C SER A 74 -3.82 22.09 -6.81
N TYR A 75 -3.70 20.81 -7.20
CA TYR A 75 -3.94 19.64 -6.36
C TYR A 75 -2.63 18.96 -5.89
N LEU A 76 -1.49 19.68 -6.00
CA LEU A 76 -0.19 19.08 -5.71
C LEU A 76 -0.06 18.58 -4.25
N SER A 77 -0.57 19.34 -3.29
CA SER A 77 -0.53 18.96 -1.88
C SER A 77 -1.29 17.67 -1.61
N GLU A 78 -2.53 17.60 -2.05
CA GLU A 78 -3.40 16.44 -1.90
C GLU A 78 -2.83 15.22 -2.65
N THR A 79 -2.22 15.46 -3.81
CA THR A 79 -1.56 14.41 -4.59
C THR A 79 -0.36 13.85 -3.84
N ILE A 80 0.47 14.69 -3.23
CA ILE A 80 1.62 14.25 -2.43
C ILE A 80 1.13 13.46 -1.21
N ASP A 81 0.13 13.93 -0.49
CA ASP A 81 -0.42 13.24 0.67
C ASP A 81 -0.97 11.85 0.31
N TYR A 82 -1.62 11.74 -0.85
CA TYR A 82 -2.09 10.47 -1.39
C TYR A 82 -0.94 9.54 -1.77
N LEU A 83 0.06 10.07 -2.48
CA LEU A 83 1.24 9.31 -2.89
C LEU A 83 2.03 8.79 -1.69
N MET A 84 2.16 9.55 -0.60
CA MET A 84 2.91 9.11 0.58
C MET A 84 2.26 7.87 1.23
N LYS A 85 0.93 7.79 1.25
CA LYS A 85 0.21 6.59 1.74
C LYS A 85 0.54 5.36 0.88
N ILE A 86 0.51 5.52 -0.44
CA ILE A 86 0.83 4.43 -1.38
C ILE A 86 2.32 4.10 -1.33
N CYS A 87 3.22 5.09 -1.25
CA CYS A 87 4.65 4.85 -1.09
C CYS A 87 4.97 4.08 0.20
N SER A 88 4.25 4.35 1.29
CA SER A 88 4.36 3.59 2.54
C SER A 88 3.92 2.14 2.36
N HIS A 89 2.84 1.92 1.63
CA HIS A 89 2.32 0.60 1.29
C HIS A 89 3.31 -0.20 0.44
N GLU A 90 3.70 0.32 -0.70
CA GLU A 90 4.63 -0.36 -1.62
C GLU A 90 6.01 -0.61 -0.99
N PHE A 91 6.48 0.30 -0.15
CA PHE A 91 7.75 0.12 0.54
C PHE A 91 7.67 -0.98 1.62
N TYR A 92 6.51 -1.13 2.28
CA TYR A 92 6.32 -2.19 3.27
C TYR A 92 6.30 -3.59 2.64
N HIS A 93 5.95 -3.72 1.37
CA HIS A 93 6.00 -4.99 0.63
C HIS A 93 7.40 -5.63 0.59
N ILE A 94 8.46 -4.90 0.90
CA ILE A 94 9.78 -5.52 1.13
C ILE A 94 9.72 -6.57 2.25
N ILE A 95 8.89 -6.35 3.27
CA ILE A 95 8.71 -7.31 4.36
C ILE A 95 7.78 -8.45 3.92
N THR A 96 6.59 -8.10 3.41
CA THR A 96 5.60 -9.07 2.93
C THR A 96 4.89 -8.52 1.67
N PRO A 97 4.88 -9.24 0.53
CA PRO A 97 5.29 -10.64 0.38
C PRO A 97 6.75 -10.87 -0.05
N LEU A 98 7.58 -9.83 -0.26
CA LEU A 98 8.89 -10.05 -0.91
C LEU A 98 9.87 -10.89 -0.09
N ASN A 99 9.84 -10.79 1.24
CA ASN A 99 10.70 -11.58 2.13
C ASN A 99 9.95 -12.62 2.98
N LEU A 100 8.63 -12.50 3.09
CA LEU A 100 7.78 -13.45 3.81
C LEU A 100 6.56 -13.78 2.92
N HIS A 101 6.59 -14.93 2.28
CA HIS A 101 5.57 -15.33 1.31
C HIS A 101 5.34 -16.84 1.24
N ALA A 102 4.20 -17.23 0.65
CA ALA A 102 3.93 -18.60 0.26
C ALA A 102 4.68 -18.97 -1.03
N GLU A 103 4.84 -20.27 -1.26
CA GLU A 103 5.58 -20.83 -2.42
C GLU A 103 5.08 -20.26 -3.77
N GLN A 104 3.76 -20.08 -3.93
CA GLN A 104 3.17 -19.54 -5.15
C GLN A 104 3.64 -18.12 -5.46
N ILE A 105 3.94 -17.33 -4.45
CA ILE A 105 4.44 -15.94 -4.59
C ILE A 105 5.94 -15.94 -4.87
N GLY A 106 6.71 -16.82 -4.22
CA GLY A 106 8.15 -16.95 -4.46
C GLY A 106 8.50 -17.38 -5.89
N ASN A 107 7.58 -18.09 -6.57
CA ASN A 107 7.71 -18.56 -7.94
C ASN A 107 6.58 -18.01 -8.84
N PHE A 108 6.25 -16.72 -8.67
CA PHE A 108 5.08 -16.12 -9.33
C PHE A 108 5.24 -16.05 -10.85
N ASP A 109 4.29 -16.70 -11.56
CA ASP A 109 4.20 -16.64 -13.03
C ASP A 109 3.27 -15.50 -13.46
N PHE A 110 3.85 -14.39 -13.93
CA PHE A 110 3.10 -13.21 -14.39
C PHE A 110 2.26 -13.49 -15.66
N ASN A 111 2.54 -14.55 -16.42
CA ASN A 111 1.76 -14.93 -17.60
C ASN A 111 0.54 -15.80 -17.24
N ASN A 112 0.63 -16.54 -16.14
CA ASN A 112 -0.44 -17.38 -15.62
C ASN A 112 -0.52 -17.29 -14.09
N PRO A 113 -0.96 -16.13 -13.56
CA PRO A 113 -0.86 -15.81 -12.13
C PRO A 113 -1.73 -16.77 -11.30
N GLN A 114 -1.10 -17.38 -10.29
CA GLN A 114 -1.77 -18.20 -9.30
C GLN A 114 -1.71 -17.47 -7.95
N MET A 115 -2.88 -17.08 -7.45
CA MET A 115 -2.96 -16.38 -6.15
C MET A 115 -2.87 -17.37 -5.00
N SER A 116 -2.17 -16.99 -3.95
CA SER A 116 -2.11 -17.76 -2.69
C SER A 116 -3.36 -17.52 -1.83
N GLU A 117 -3.56 -18.34 -0.81
CA GLU A 117 -4.60 -18.13 0.22
C GLU A 117 -4.31 -16.91 1.13
N HIS A 118 -3.16 -16.27 0.97
CA HIS A 118 -2.63 -15.26 1.89
C HIS A 118 -2.58 -13.84 1.30
N LEU A 119 -3.19 -13.57 0.13
CA LEU A 119 -3.24 -12.24 -0.44
C LEU A 119 -3.80 -11.21 0.57
N TRP A 120 -4.84 -11.57 1.31
CA TRP A 120 -5.43 -10.73 2.35
C TRP A 120 -4.42 -10.35 3.45
N LEU A 121 -3.48 -11.23 3.75
CA LEU A 121 -2.41 -10.95 4.70
C LEU A 121 -1.36 -10.02 4.08
N TYR A 122 -0.93 -10.32 2.85
CA TYR A 122 0.07 -9.52 2.16
C TYR A 122 -0.38 -8.08 1.96
N GLU A 123 -1.63 -7.89 1.53
CA GLU A 123 -2.21 -6.57 1.32
C GLU A 123 -2.75 -5.95 2.62
N GLY A 124 -3.47 -6.73 3.42
CA GLY A 124 -4.12 -6.20 4.62
C GLY A 124 -3.14 -5.79 5.71
N VAL A 125 -2.11 -6.61 5.99
CA VAL A 125 -1.07 -6.24 6.98
C VAL A 125 -0.19 -5.12 6.45
N THR A 126 0.12 -5.13 5.15
CA THR A 126 0.85 -4.03 4.51
C THR A 126 0.06 -2.73 4.60
N GLU A 127 -1.22 -2.75 4.26
CA GLU A 127 -2.09 -1.57 4.34
C GLU A 127 -2.24 -1.06 5.78
N TYR A 128 -2.37 -1.96 6.76
CA TYR A 128 -2.35 -1.56 8.17
C TYR A 128 -1.05 -0.84 8.53
N ASN A 129 0.10 -1.45 8.23
CA ASN A 129 1.39 -0.88 8.59
C ASN A 129 1.73 0.40 7.80
N ALA A 130 1.26 0.53 6.56
CA ALA A 130 1.40 1.74 5.77
C ALA A 130 0.80 2.97 6.47
N HIS A 131 -0.25 2.78 7.27
CA HIS A 131 -0.86 3.83 8.09
C HIS A 131 -0.33 3.87 9.53
N TYR A 132 0.00 2.71 10.11
CA TYR A 132 0.44 2.62 11.50
C TYR A 132 1.85 3.17 11.72
N ILE A 133 2.78 2.93 10.79
CA ILE A 133 4.16 3.42 10.90
C ILE A 133 4.21 4.96 10.95
N PRO A 134 3.57 5.70 10.03
CA PRO A 134 3.50 7.16 10.12
C PRO A 134 2.82 7.66 11.41
N LEU A 135 1.78 6.98 11.90
CA LEU A 135 1.16 7.32 13.18
C LEU A 135 2.16 7.15 14.33
N LYS A 136 2.77 5.97 14.43
CA LYS A 136 3.70 5.62 15.53
C LYS A 136 4.89 6.57 15.58
N GLU A 137 5.37 7.00 14.42
CA GLU A 137 6.54 7.87 14.27
C GLU A 137 6.19 9.36 14.24
N GLY A 138 4.92 9.72 14.46
CA GLY A 138 4.47 11.09 14.63
C GLY A 138 4.28 11.90 13.35
N LEU A 139 4.28 11.25 12.17
CA LEU A 139 4.00 11.90 10.89
C LEU A 139 2.49 12.07 10.63
N THR A 140 1.68 11.19 11.20
CA THR A 140 0.22 11.21 11.03
C THR A 140 -0.44 11.41 12.39
N PRO A 141 -1.37 12.38 12.56
CA PRO A 141 -2.15 12.53 13.77
C PRO A 141 -3.06 11.32 14.04
N LEU A 142 -3.28 10.98 15.33
CA LEU A 142 -4.18 9.89 15.73
C LEU A 142 -5.60 10.05 15.15
N THR A 143 -6.11 11.28 15.10
CA THR A 143 -7.44 11.57 14.52
C THR A 143 -7.53 11.20 13.04
N GLN A 144 -6.48 11.46 12.26
CA GLN A 144 -6.42 11.08 10.85
C GLN A 144 -6.37 9.56 10.69
N PHE A 145 -5.56 8.86 11.50
CA PHE A 145 -5.52 7.41 11.51
C PHE A 145 -6.89 6.80 11.83
N ILE A 146 -7.55 7.26 12.89
CA ILE A 146 -8.89 6.79 13.27
C ILE A 146 -9.89 7.02 12.14
N ASN A 147 -9.89 8.19 11.50
CA ASN A 147 -10.78 8.48 10.37
C ASN A 147 -10.54 7.52 9.20
N THR A 148 -9.26 7.27 8.84
CA THR A 148 -8.93 6.30 7.79
C THR A 148 -9.47 4.91 8.10
N PHE A 149 -9.31 4.42 9.33
CA PHE A 149 -9.80 3.10 9.70
C PHE A 149 -11.32 3.03 9.86
N LYS A 150 -11.98 4.12 10.23
CA LYS A 150 -13.43 4.26 10.14
C LYS A 150 -13.92 4.15 8.69
N GLU A 151 -13.31 4.86 7.75
CA GLU A 151 -13.62 4.78 6.32
C GLU A 151 -13.42 3.36 5.78
N LYS A 152 -12.34 2.67 6.18
CA LYS A 152 -12.12 1.26 5.83
C LYS A 152 -13.22 0.33 6.37
N MET A 153 -13.66 0.56 7.60
CA MET A 153 -14.76 -0.20 8.20
C MET A 153 -16.06 0.02 7.42
N GLU A 154 -16.42 1.27 7.14
CA GLU A 154 -17.60 1.62 6.35
C GLU A 154 -17.52 1.03 4.93
N SER A 155 -16.36 1.13 4.27
CA SER A 155 -16.14 0.56 2.94
C SER A 155 -16.23 -0.97 2.94
N SER A 156 -15.75 -1.62 3.99
CA SER A 156 -15.79 -3.09 4.12
C SER A 156 -17.21 -3.65 4.16
N MET A 157 -18.20 -2.86 4.59
CA MET A 157 -19.61 -3.24 4.63
C MET A 157 -20.25 -3.44 3.24
N ASN A 158 -19.58 -2.97 2.16
CA ASN A 158 -20.03 -3.17 0.79
C ASN A 158 -19.64 -4.56 0.22
N TYR A 159 -18.94 -5.38 0.99
CA TYR A 159 -18.45 -6.68 0.57
C TYR A 159 -19.12 -7.83 1.34
N ASP A 160 -18.99 -9.05 0.81
CA ASP A 160 -19.59 -10.23 1.43
C ASP A 160 -18.86 -10.60 2.74
N ASP A 161 -19.55 -10.43 3.84
CA ASP A 161 -19.06 -10.75 5.19
C ASP A 161 -18.86 -12.26 5.45
N LYS A 162 -19.50 -13.11 4.64
CA LYS A 162 -19.47 -14.58 4.80
C LYS A 162 -18.38 -15.24 3.97
N LEU A 163 -17.77 -14.50 3.02
CA LEU A 163 -16.71 -15.01 2.18
C LEU A 163 -15.41 -15.13 2.99
N PRO A 164 -14.86 -16.34 3.20
CA PRO A 164 -13.59 -16.52 3.88
C PRO A 164 -12.46 -15.82 3.13
N PHE A 165 -11.57 -15.14 3.87
CA PHE A 165 -10.48 -14.37 3.26
C PHE A 165 -9.46 -15.23 2.51
N THR A 166 -9.28 -16.47 2.91
CA THR A 166 -8.46 -17.45 2.18
C THR A 166 -9.04 -17.79 0.81
N GLU A 167 -10.38 -17.95 0.72
CA GLU A 167 -11.07 -18.19 -0.54
C GLU A 167 -11.07 -16.93 -1.42
N LEU A 168 -11.36 -15.76 -0.82
CA LEU A 168 -11.27 -14.49 -1.52
C LEU A 168 -9.88 -14.32 -2.14
N SER A 169 -8.83 -14.56 -1.37
CA SER A 169 -7.44 -14.45 -1.82
C SER A 169 -7.15 -15.33 -3.03
N LYS A 170 -7.50 -16.60 -2.97
CA LYS A 170 -7.35 -17.53 -4.11
C LYS A 170 -8.11 -17.12 -5.36
N GLY A 171 -9.31 -16.59 -5.17
CA GLY A 171 -10.22 -16.23 -6.27
C GLY A 171 -10.18 -14.76 -6.68
N ALA A 172 -9.24 -13.97 -6.16
CA ALA A 172 -9.20 -12.52 -6.30
C ALA A 172 -9.10 -12.02 -7.75
N LEU A 173 -8.43 -12.77 -8.64
CA LEU A 173 -8.29 -12.41 -10.05
C LEU A 173 -9.41 -12.94 -10.96
N ASN A 174 -10.32 -13.74 -10.42
CA ASN A 174 -11.36 -14.40 -11.20
C ASN A 174 -12.72 -14.43 -10.48
N LYS A 175 -13.06 -15.51 -9.79
CA LYS A 175 -14.37 -15.74 -9.16
C LYS A 175 -14.79 -14.63 -8.21
N TYR A 176 -13.84 -14.04 -7.50
CA TYR A 176 -14.09 -13.03 -6.47
C TYR A 176 -13.48 -11.65 -6.81
N ALA A 177 -13.27 -11.38 -8.10
CA ALA A 177 -12.68 -10.10 -8.54
C ALA A 177 -13.46 -8.87 -8.04
N SER A 178 -14.80 -8.95 -7.94
CA SER A 178 -15.62 -7.88 -7.38
C SER A 178 -15.43 -7.66 -5.86
N GLN A 179 -14.83 -8.62 -5.17
CA GLN A 179 -14.53 -8.56 -3.74
C GLN A 179 -13.06 -8.20 -3.46
N TYR A 180 -12.25 -8.03 -4.51
CA TYR A 180 -10.80 -7.85 -4.42
C TYR A 180 -10.39 -6.76 -3.44
N LEU A 181 -10.98 -5.57 -3.54
CA LEU A 181 -10.60 -4.44 -2.69
C LEU A 181 -10.85 -4.66 -1.19
N ASN A 182 -11.63 -5.68 -0.82
CA ASN A 182 -11.84 -6.01 0.59
C ASN A 182 -10.57 -6.54 1.28
N VAL A 183 -9.58 -7.00 0.54
CA VAL A 183 -8.26 -7.37 1.10
C VAL A 183 -7.55 -6.15 1.69
N TYR A 184 -7.78 -4.95 1.12
CA TYR A 184 -7.27 -3.68 1.65
C TYR A 184 -8.17 -3.08 2.73
N GLN A 185 -9.49 -3.26 2.63
CA GLN A 185 -10.43 -2.65 3.57
C GLN A 185 -10.49 -3.47 4.86
N LYS A 186 -11.16 -4.61 4.82
CA LYS A 186 -11.32 -5.50 5.97
C LYS A 186 -10.01 -6.19 6.35
N GLY A 187 -9.13 -6.46 5.37
CA GLY A 187 -7.79 -7.02 5.63
C GLY A 187 -6.94 -6.14 6.52
N ALA A 188 -6.95 -4.80 6.33
CA ALA A 188 -6.25 -3.87 7.21
C ALA A 188 -6.84 -3.83 8.63
N LEU A 189 -8.18 -3.93 8.75
CA LEU A 189 -8.86 -4.03 10.06
C LEU A 189 -8.46 -5.31 10.80
N ILE A 190 -8.36 -6.43 10.08
CA ILE A 190 -7.89 -7.70 10.66
C ILE A 190 -6.43 -7.58 11.09
N GLY A 191 -5.57 -6.96 10.27
CA GLY A 191 -4.17 -6.67 10.60
C GLY A 191 -4.05 -5.83 11.87
N MET A 192 -4.85 -4.78 12.00
CA MET A 192 -4.93 -3.96 13.21
C MET A 192 -5.35 -4.76 14.44
N CYS A 193 -6.42 -5.57 14.33
CA CYS A 193 -6.90 -6.39 15.44
C CYS A 193 -5.85 -7.43 15.86
N LEU A 194 -5.16 -8.03 14.89
CA LEU A 194 -4.09 -8.99 15.14
C LEU A 194 -2.91 -8.35 15.88
N ASP A 195 -2.46 -7.16 15.45
CA ASP A 195 -1.38 -6.43 16.13
C ASP A 195 -1.76 -6.06 17.57
N ILE A 196 -2.99 -5.58 17.79
CA ILE A 196 -3.51 -5.28 19.14
C ILE A 196 -3.51 -6.54 20.01
N LEU A 197 -4.00 -7.66 19.49
CA LEU A 197 -4.06 -8.93 20.22
C LEU A 197 -2.65 -9.42 20.59
N ILE A 198 -1.71 -9.45 19.63
CA ILE A 198 -0.33 -9.86 19.88
C ILE A 198 0.29 -8.99 20.99
N ARG A 199 0.13 -7.67 20.92
CA ARG A 199 0.68 -6.75 21.93
C ARG A 199 0.05 -6.96 23.31
N SER A 200 -1.26 -7.27 23.36
CA SER A 200 -1.94 -7.52 24.64
C SER A 200 -1.48 -8.79 25.34
N GLU A 201 -1.00 -9.78 24.57
CA GLU A 201 -0.55 -11.07 25.09
C GLU A 201 0.98 -11.12 25.37
N THR A 202 1.75 -10.18 24.82
CA THR A 202 3.23 -10.21 24.88
C THR A 202 3.84 -9.09 25.72
N ASN A 203 3.05 -8.15 26.25
CA ASN A 203 3.51 -7.05 27.11
C ASN A 203 3.35 -7.36 28.61
#